data_6ddbec853682e00f512154b80486c326
#
_entry.id   6ddbec853682e00f512154b80486c326
#
_cell.length_a   1.000
_cell.length_b   1.000
_cell.length_c   1.000
_cell.angle_alpha   90.00
_cell.angle_beta   90.00
_cell.angle_gamma   90.00
#
_symmetry.space_group_name_H-M   'P 1'
#
loop_
_entity.id
_entity.type
_entity.pdbx_description
1 polymer ?
#
loop_
_entity_poly.entity_id
_entity_poly.type
_entity_poly.pdbx_seq_one_letter_code
_entity_poly.pdbx_strand_id
1 'polypeptide(L)'
;MLETTKNLALSVYFMLPSCVPATGLDESGAVLEAEQLRPYYQQPRVLGLAELMNSYGTVRADEKILQKICDCTAAGKRIDGHAPFLSGEELNAYIAAGVQSDHECSELHEAMEKLRRGQYIMVREGTAAQNMESLLPLFREPYCSRCMLVTDDKHPGDLLQGGHIDYIIRKAIAAGVDPVVAVRMGTLVPCQYFGLAHSGAVAPGYTADLIVLSDLEQFTVEQVYKNGKLVAQQGRMLHPAALTVDKARFARVFDSFNMDEITPEQLQLKQTGTRQRVICLTPHALLTTEKIVPFCQHPGTAPGVDVAQKIVKLAVFERHHRSGHVGLGFLGNYGLQCGAVASSIAHDSHNLIVAGTNDADMVLAGNTVRKNKGGLAFALNGQVVGELPLTVAGLMSTESAETVEEKLQALKAALKAHGISEDIDAFMTLAFVSLPVIPKLRLNTYGIVDVDAQRIVPAVF
;
A
#
# COMPACT_ATOMS: atom_id res chain seq x y z
N MET A 1 -11.95 12.37 2.05
CA MET A 1 -12.46 11.23 1.27
C MET A 1 -13.99 11.10 1.36
N LEU A 2 -14.63 10.97 2.52
CA LEU A 2 -16.11 10.87 2.61
C LEU A 2 -16.86 12.00 1.84
N GLU A 3 -16.41 13.26 1.94
CA GLU A 3 -17.03 14.37 1.22
C GLU A 3 -16.80 14.31 -0.30
N THR A 4 -15.60 14.00 -0.74
CA THR A 4 -15.25 14.01 -2.16
C THR A 4 -15.90 12.88 -2.95
N THR A 5 -16.33 11.82 -2.29
CA THR A 5 -16.91 10.63 -2.93
C THR A 5 -18.43 10.52 -2.82
N LYS A 6 -19.11 11.48 -2.17
CA LYS A 6 -20.55 11.33 -1.91
C LYS A 6 -21.44 11.48 -3.16
N ASN A 7 -20.96 12.22 -4.17
CA ASN A 7 -21.72 12.53 -5.38
C ASN A 7 -21.19 11.80 -6.62
N LEU A 8 -20.37 10.79 -6.44
CA LEU A 8 -19.87 9.99 -7.58
C LEU A 8 -20.96 9.05 -8.09
N ALA A 9 -20.89 8.74 -9.38
CA ALA A 9 -21.66 7.64 -9.98
C ALA A 9 -21.07 6.26 -9.60
N LEU A 10 -20.56 6.16 -8.37
CA LEU A 10 -19.93 4.98 -7.76
C LEU A 10 -20.24 5.01 -6.26
N SER A 11 -20.64 3.87 -5.70
CA SER A 11 -20.77 3.73 -4.25
C SER A 11 -19.39 3.47 -3.64
N VAL A 12 -18.93 4.40 -2.80
CA VAL A 12 -17.64 4.28 -2.12
C VAL A 12 -17.87 4.13 -0.63
N TYR A 13 -17.33 3.07 -0.07
CA TYR A 13 -17.36 2.75 1.35
C TYR A 13 -15.95 2.82 1.93
N PHE A 14 -15.84 2.90 3.25
CA PHE A 14 -14.58 3.09 3.94
C PHE A 14 -14.47 2.13 5.11
N MET A 15 -13.25 1.69 5.35
CA MET A 15 -12.85 1.04 6.60
C MET A 15 -11.97 2.01 7.39
N LEU A 16 -12.07 1.98 8.72
CA LEU A 16 -11.24 2.82 9.59
C LEU A 16 -9.88 2.17 9.80
N PRO A 17 -8.78 2.94 9.80
CA PRO A 17 -7.45 2.38 9.95
C PRO A 17 -7.27 1.76 11.35
N SER A 18 -6.80 0.52 11.40
CA SER A 18 -6.63 -0.24 12.64
C SER A 18 -5.34 0.10 13.38
N CYS A 19 -4.26 0.34 12.62
CA CYS A 19 -2.91 0.44 13.13
C CYS A 19 -2.24 1.74 12.65
N VAL A 20 -2.37 2.81 13.43
CA VAL A 20 -1.71 4.09 13.19
C VAL A 20 -1.09 4.57 14.50
N PRO A 21 0.25 4.54 14.61
CA PRO A 21 1.22 3.91 13.70
C PRO A 21 1.05 2.39 13.59
N ALA A 22 1.72 1.76 12.62
CA ALA A 22 1.62 0.32 12.35
C ALA A 22 2.08 -0.52 13.56
N THR A 23 3.13 -0.10 14.24
CA THR A 23 3.62 -0.71 15.49
C THR A 23 4.12 0.37 16.46
N GLY A 24 4.39 -0.01 17.70
CA GLY A 24 5.04 0.88 18.70
C GLY A 24 6.49 1.24 18.36
N LEU A 25 7.08 0.61 17.35
CA LEU A 25 8.44 0.92 16.86
C LEU A 25 8.44 1.93 15.70
N ASP A 26 7.29 2.50 15.36
CA ASP A 26 7.16 3.42 14.23
C ASP A 26 6.61 4.78 14.67
N GLU A 27 6.82 5.80 13.84
CA GLU A 27 6.42 7.20 14.07
C GLU A 27 5.58 7.67 12.87
N SER A 28 4.37 8.11 13.14
CA SER A 28 3.39 8.50 12.12
C SER A 28 2.83 9.89 12.37
N GLY A 29 2.15 10.46 11.38
CA GLY A 29 1.46 11.75 11.46
C GLY A 29 0.31 11.81 12.46
N ALA A 30 -0.11 10.67 13.00
CA ALA A 30 -1.14 10.57 14.03
C ALA A 30 -0.95 9.32 14.88
N VAL A 31 -1.57 9.31 16.06
CA VAL A 31 -1.83 8.11 16.84
C VAL A 31 -3.34 7.96 16.92
N LEU A 32 -3.89 6.89 16.35
CA LEU A 32 -5.33 6.62 16.33
C LEU A 32 -5.65 5.46 17.26
N GLU A 33 -6.11 5.80 18.44
CA GLU A 33 -6.64 4.84 19.41
C GLU A 33 -8.16 4.64 19.23
N ALA A 34 -8.78 3.79 20.03
CA ALA A 34 -10.19 3.47 19.91
C ALA A 34 -11.12 4.70 20.02
N GLU A 35 -10.79 5.66 20.91
CA GLU A 35 -11.57 6.88 21.13
C GLU A 35 -11.66 7.73 19.87
N GLN A 36 -10.57 7.83 19.09
CA GLN A 36 -10.54 8.60 17.84
C GLN A 36 -11.36 7.95 16.75
N LEU A 37 -11.48 6.63 16.75
CA LEU A 37 -12.20 5.86 15.71
C LEU A 37 -13.70 5.76 16.00
N ARG A 38 -14.08 5.64 17.28
CA ARG A 38 -15.46 5.38 17.74
C ARG A 38 -16.52 6.28 17.11
N PRO A 39 -16.34 7.61 16.98
CA PRO A 39 -17.37 8.48 16.37
C PRO A 39 -17.66 8.16 14.90
N TYR A 40 -16.70 7.58 14.18
CA TYR A 40 -16.82 7.31 12.76
C TYR A 40 -17.62 6.05 12.45
N TYR A 41 -17.79 5.12 13.39
CA TYR A 41 -18.64 3.94 13.19
C TYR A 41 -20.11 4.31 12.96
N GLN A 42 -20.55 5.50 13.34
CA GLN A 42 -21.90 6.00 13.07
C GLN A 42 -22.09 6.49 11.61
N GLN A 43 -21.01 6.62 10.85
CA GLN A 43 -21.10 7.04 9.45
C GLN A 43 -21.63 5.90 8.58
N PRO A 44 -22.71 6.13 7.76
CA PRO A 44 -23.33 5.03 6.99
C PRO A 44 -22.39 4.36 5.99
N ARG A 45 -21.40 5.09 5.48
CA ARG A 45 -20.42 4.58 4.53
C ARG A 45 -19.14 4.03 5.17
N VAL A 46 -19.09 3.93 6.49
CA VAL A 46 -18.01 3.24 7.23
C VAL A 46 -18.49 1.83 7.53
N LEU A 47 -17.81 0.82 6.98
CA LEU A 47 -18.21 -0.58 7.09
C LEU A 47 -17.48 -1.35 8.18
N GLY A 48 -16.34 -0.85 8.67
CA GLY A 48 -15.60 -1.56 9.68
C GLY A 48 -14.23 -0.99 10.02
N LEU A 49 -13.43 -1.86 10.62
CA LEU A 49 -12.02 -1.66 10.90
C LEU A 49 -11.19 -2.30 9.78
N ALA A 50 -10.32 -1.51 9.15
CA ALA A 50 -9.45 -1.96 8.08
C ALA A 50 -8.41 -2.96 8.59
N GLU A 51 -7.71 -3.56 7.69
CA GLU A 51 -6.65 -4.55 7.89
C GLU A 51 -5.93 -4.46 9.24
N LEU A 52 -6.12 -5.47 10.07
CA LEU A 52 -5.53 -5.54 11.41
C LEU A 52 -4.09 -6.06 11.30
N MET A 53 -3.15 -5.19 10.91
CA MET A 53 -1.76 -5.55 10.62
C MET A 53 -0.97 -5.97 11.85
N ASN A 54 -1.29 -5.46 13.04
CA ASN A 54 -0.59 -5.84 14.25
C ASN A 54 -1.11 -7.18 14.80
N SER A 55 -0.84 -8.26 14.05
CA SER A 55 -1.19 -9.63 14.47
C SER A 55 -0.47 -10.03 15.76
N TYR A 56 0.80 -9.60 15.93
CA TYR A 56 1.58 -9.86 17.14
C TYR A 56 0.88 -9.34 18.41
N GLY A 57 0.47 -8.07 18.41
CA GLY A 57 -0.25 -7.48 19.55
C GLY A 57 -1.64 -8.08 19.74
N THR A 58 -2.34 -8.42 18.64
CA THR A 58 -3.66 -9.05 18.71
C THR A 58 -3.60 -10.40 19.42
N VAL A 59 -2.66 -11.26 19.00
CA VAL A 59 -2.46 -12.60 19.58
C VAL A 59 -2.05 -12.53 21.06
N ARG A 60 -1.34 -11.47 21.46
CA ARG A 60 -0.90 -11.25 22.84
C ARG A 60 -1.86 -10.41 23.68
N ALA A 61 -3.05 -10.16 23.14
CA ALA A 61 -4.11 -9.43 23.83
C ALA A 61 -3.71 -8.00 24.25
N ASP A 62 -3.01 -7.27 23.38
CA ASP A 62 -2.72 -5.84 23.59
C ASP A 62 -4.04 -5.08 23.81
N GLU A 63 -4.16 -4.40 24.96
CA GLU A 63 -5.40 -3.75 25.40
C GLU A 63 -5.88 -2.69 24.41
N LYS A 64 -4.96 -1.93 23.79
CA LYS A 64 -5.32 -0.88 22.83
C LYS A 64 -5.88 -1.44 21.53
N ILE A 65 -5.32 -2.56 21.06
CA ILE A 65 -5.81 -3.27 19.88
C ILE A 65 -7.16 -3.91 20.18
N LEU A 66 -7.27 -4.64 21.29
CA LEU A 66 -8.53 -5.26 21.69
C LEU A 66 -9.65 -4.25 21.88
N GLN A 67 -9.37 -3.03 22.41
CA GLN A 67 -10.38 -1.99 22.53
C GLN A 67 -10.94 -1.55 21.16
N LYS A 68 -10.08 -1.41 20.13
CA LYS A 68 -10.53 -1.11 18.75
C LYS A 68 -11.41 -2.22 18.18
N ILE A 69 -11.03 -3.47 18.41
CA ILE A 69 -11.79 -4.66 18.01
C ILE A 69 -13.16 -4.67 18.71
N CYS A 70 -13.20 -4.46 20.02
CA CYS A 70 -14.42 -4.44 20.83
C CYS A 70 -15.37 -3.32 20.34
N ASP A 71 -14.86 -2.12 20.10
CA ASP A 71 -15.66 -0.99 19.63
C ASP A 71 -16.25 -1.24 18.23
N CYS A 72 -15.46 -1.83 17.32
CA CYS A 72 -15.91 -2.21 15.99
C CYS A 72 -17.01 -3.29 16.05
N THR A 73 -16.78 -4.31 16.88
CA THR A 73 -17.73 -5.42 17.09
C THR A 73 -19.03 -4.92 17.72
N ALA A 74 -18.96 -4.06 18.73
CA ALA A 74 -20.12 -3.45 19.38
C ALA A 74 -20.93 -2.58 18.41
N ALA A 75 -20.27 -1.98 17.40
CA ALA A 75 -20.93 -1.26 16.32
C ALA A 75 -21.55 -2.16 15.24
N GLY A 76 -21.41 -3.49 15.35
CA GLY A 76 -21.89 -4.46 14.36
C GLY A 76 -21.15 -4.39 13.02
N LYS A 77 -19.89 -3.95 13.02
CA LYS A 77 -19.08 -3.70 11.83
C LYS A 77 -18.07 -4.83 11.59
N ARG A 78 -17.49 -4.87 10.37
CA ARG A 78 -16.50 -5.88 9.96
C ARG A 78 -15.10 -5.51 10.43
N ILE A 79 -14.27 -6.54 10.63
CA ILE A 79 -12.84 -6.38 10.93
C ILE A 79 -12.07 -7.15 9.88
N ASP A 80 -11.35 -6.44 9.02
CA ASP A 80 -10.48 -7.03 8.02
C ASP A 80 -9.12 -7.40 8.61
N GLY A 81 -8.51 -8.42 8.04
CA GLY A 81 -7.23 -8.94 8.48
C GLY A 81 -6.09 -8.65 7.52
N HIS A 82 -4.89 -8.72 8.08
CA HIS A 82 -3.61 -8.66 7.40
C HIS A 82 -2.63 -9.53 8.22
N ALA A 83 -2.46 -10.77 7.82
CA ALA A 83 -1.73 -11.73 8.64
C ALA A 83 -0.92 -12.71 7.77
N PRO A 84 0.12 -12.21 7.04
CA PRO A 84 0.95 -13.06 6.19
C PRO A 84 1.61 -14.16 7.02
N PHE A 85 1.48 -15.41 6.54
CA PHE A 85 2.04 -16.63 7.13
C PHE A 85 1.59 -16.97 8.57
N LEU A 86 0.64 -16.24 9.14
CA LEU A 86 0.10 -16.57 10.46
C LEU A 86 -0.66 -17.90 10.39
N SER A 87 -0.32 -18.83 11.27
CA SER A 87 -0.82 -20.22 11.25
C SER A 87 -1.01 -20.78 12.66
N GLY A 88 -1.55 -21.99 12.75
CA GLY A 88 -1.65 -22.74 14.02
C GLY A 88 -2.46 -22.03 15.10
N GLU A 89 -1.95 -22.05 16.33
CA GLU A 89 -2.60 -21.48 17.50
C GLU A 89 -2.69 -19.95 17.45
N GLU A 90 -1.67 -19.28 16.91
CA GLU A 90 -1.67 -17.84 16.76
C GLU A 90 -2.75 -17.39 15.76
N LEU A 91 -2.96 -18.13 14.66
CA LEU A 91 -4.07 -17.87 13.75
C LEU A 91 -5.43 -18.07 14.43
N ASN A 92 -5.58 -19.11 15.28
CA ASN A 92 -6.80 -19.31 16.05
C ASN A 92 -7.09 -18.13 16.98
N ALA A 93 -6.07 -17.61 17.68
CA ALA A 93 -6.20 -16.46 18.57
C ALA A 93 -6.59 -15.19 17.79
N TYR A 94 -5.97 -14.96 16.64
CA TYR A 94 -6.27 -13.83 15.75
C TYR A 94 -7.71 -13.85 15.23
N ILE A 95 -8.18 -15.02 14.80
CA ILE A 95 -9.58 -15.21 14.35
C ILE A 95 -10.55 -15.08 15.53
N ALA A 96 -10.24 -15.65 16.67
CA ALA A 96 -11.06 -15.58 17.88
C ALA A 96 -11.22 -14.13 18.40
N ALA A 97 -10.25 -13.25 18.14
CA ALA A 97 -10.37 -11.83 18.42
C ALA A 97 -11.42 -11.13 17.53
N GLY A 98 -11.90 -11.75 16.45
CA GLY A 98 -12.97 -11.23 15.60
C GLY A 98 -12.54 -10.85 14.18
N VAL A 99 -11.32 -11.16 13.77
CA VAL A 99 -10.81 -10.86 12.41
C VAL A 99 -11.37 -11.85 11.41
N GLN A 100 -12.04 -11.34 10.37
CA GLN A 100 -12.93 -12.14 9.53
C GLN A 100 -12.38 -12.44 8.13
N SER A 101 -11.29 -11.77 7.71
CA SER A 101 -10.70 -11.93 6.38
C SER A 101 -9.18 -11.90 6.43
N ASP A 102 -8.57 -12.20 5.29
CA ASP A 102 -7.15 -11.95 5.04
C ASP A 102 -6.91 -11.75 3.53
N HIS A 103 -6.03 -10.80 3.17
CA HIS A 103 -5.64 -10.51 1.79
C HIS A 103 -4.16 -10.80 1.50
N GLU A 104 -3.39 -11.22 2.51
CA GLU A 104 -1.95 -11.42 2.41
C GLU A 104 -1.54 -12.85 1.97
N CYS A 105 -2.50 -13.76 1.83
CA CYS A 105 -2.18 -15.12 1.41
C CYS A 105 -1.48 -15.14 0.05
N SER A 106 -0.25 -15.63 0.03
CA SER A 106 0.55 -15.82 -1.18
C SER A 106 0.63 -17.28 -1.63
N GLU A 107 0.27 -18.22 -0.75
CA GLU A 107 0.34 -19.65 -0.98
C GLU A 107 -0.99 -20.36 -0.69
N LEU A 108 -1.29 -21.37 -1.49
CA LEU A 108 -2.55 -22.11 -1.38
C LEU A 108 -2.77 -22.74 0.00
N HIS A 109 -1.74 -23.33 0.59
CA HIS A 109 -1.88 -24.02 1.88
C HIS A 109 -2.24 -23.04 3.02
N GLU A 110 -1.67 -21.84 3.01
CA GLU A 110 -1.98 -20.75 3.94
C GLU A 110 -3.45 -20.33 3.81
N ALA A 111 -3.90 -20.05 2.58
CA ALA A 111 -5.28 -19.67 2.31
C ALA A 111 -6.28 -20.77 2.72
N MET A 112 -5.96 -22.02 2.44
CA MET A 112 -6.78 -23.18 2.84
C MET A 112 -6.88 -23.34 4.36
N GLU A 113 -5.81 -23.06 5.09
CA GLU A 113 -5.82 -23.10 6.55
C GLU A 113 -6.77 -22.03 7.12
N LYS A 114 -6.69 -20.80 6.63
CA LYS A 114 -7.56 -19.67 7.01
C LYS A 114 -9.02 -19.92 6.66
N LEU A 115 -9.31 -20.43 5.45
CA LEU A 115 -10.66 -20.82 5.03
C LEU A 115 -11.28 -21.88 5.94
N ARG A 116 -10.52 -22.94 6.30
CA ARG A 116 -10.98 -24.01 7.21
C ARG A 116 -11.33 -23.48 8.60
N ARG A 117 -10.73 -22.37 9.03
CA ARG A 117 -11.03 -21.69 10.29
C ARG A 117 -12.11 -20.62 10.16
N GLY A 118 -12.69 -20.44 8.98
CA GLY A 118 -13.84 -19.57 8.74
C GLY A 118 -13.52 -18.16 8.29
N GLN A 119 -12.26 -17.80 7.98
CA GLN A 119 -11.97 -16.52 7.35
C GLN A 119 -12.41 -16.47 5.89
N TYR A 120 -12.64 -15.28 5.38
CA TYR A 120 -12.72 -15.00 3.96
C TYR A 120 -11.32 -14.72 3.41
N ILE A 121 -11.07 -15.14 2.17
CA ILE A 121 -9.83 -14.84 1.46
C ILE A 121 -10.10 -13.79 0.39
N MET A 122 -9.37 -12.70 0.45
CA MET A 122 -9.35 -11.66 -0.55
C MET A 122 -8.18 -11.93 -1.50
N VAL A 123 -8.47 -12.42 -2.70
CA VAL A 123 -7.45 -12.75 -3.70
C VAL A 123 -6.99 -11.48 -4.37
N ARG A 124 -5.72 -11.13 -4.16
CA ARG A 124 -5.13 -9.85 -4.52
C ARG A 124 -4.46 -9.87 -5.88
N GLU A 125 -4.74 -8.85 -6.71
CA GLU A 125 -4.07 -8.56 -8.00
C GLU A 125 -3.80 -7.06 -8.12
N GLY A 126 -2.82 -6.58 -7.36
CA GLY A 126 -2.36 -5.20 -7.36
C GLY A 126 -1.21 -4.94 -8.32
N THR A 127 -0.51 -3.83 -8.13
CA THR A 127 0.72 -3.50 -8.88
C THR A 127 1.91 -4.32 -8.39
N ALA A 128 2.15 -4.34 -7.07
CA ALA A 128 3.31 -5.02 -6.47
C ALA A 128 3.01 -6.46 -6.06
N ALA A 129 1.81 -6.73 -5.57
CA ALA A 129 1.42 -8.04 -5.06
C ALA A 129 0.34 -8.67 -5.94
N GLN A 130 0.66 -9.81 -6.55
CA GLN A 130 -0.17 -10.54 -7.51
C GLN A 130 -0.25 -12.00 -7.08
N ASN A 131 -1.31 -12.37 -6.37
CA ASN A 131 -1.43 -13.67 -5.73
C ASN A 131 -2.44 -14.61 -6.41
N MET A 132 -3.14 -14.17 -7.45
CA MET A 132 -4.23 -14.94 -8.06
C MET A 132 -3.76 -16.29 -8.60
N GLU A 133 -2.61 -16.34 -9.27
CA GLU A 133 -2.11 -17.57 -9.89
C GLU A 133 -1.91 -18.69 -8.86
N SER A 134 -1.27 -18.38 -7.73
CA SER A 134 -1.08 -19.34 -6.62
C SER A 134 -2.40 -19.79 -6.00
N LEU A 135 -3.44 -18.93 -6.04
CA LEU A 135 -4.73 -19.14 -5.39
C LEU A 135 -5.84 -19.60 -6.35
N LEU A 136 -5.55 -19.80 -7.65
CA LEU A 136 -6.52 -20.31 -8.63
C LEU A 136 -7.29 -21.56 -8.18
N PRO A 137 -6.69 -22.53 -7.45
CA PRO A 137 -7.46 -23.69 -6.95
C PRO A 137 -8.62 -23.36 -6.03
N LEU A 138 -8.70 -22.12 -5.50
CA LEU A 138 -9.83 -21.63 -4.68
C LEU A 138 -11.02 -21.12 -5.53
N PHE A 139 -10.84 -20.93 -6.85
CA PHE A 139 -11.88 -20.41 -7.76
C PHE A 139 -12.86 -21.50 -8.18
N ARG A 140 -13.29 -22.32 -7.25
CA ARG A 140 -14.27 -23.39 -7.42
C ARG A 140 -15.04 -23.68 -6.14
N GLU A 141 -16.19 -24.33 -6.24
CA GLU A 141 -16.89 -24.79 -5.05
C GLU A 141 -16.08 -25.85 -4.27
N PRO A 142 -16.12 -25.85 -2.92
CA PRO A 142 -16.93 -24.98 -2.07
C PRO A 142 -16.22 -23.66 -1.68
N TYR A 143 -14.99 -23.40 -2.15
CA TYR A 143 -14.13 -22.33 -1.65
C TYR A 143 -14.55 -20.94 -2.15
N CYS A 144 -14.93 -20.83 -3.41
CA CYS A 144 -15.23 -19.54 -4.06
C CYS A 144 -16.33 -18.73 -3.36
N SER A 145 -17.20 -19.38 -2.61
CA SER A 145 -18.24 -18.70 -1.82
C SER A 145 -17.70 -17.88 -0.63
N ARG A 146 -16.44 -18.08 -0.28
CA ARG A 146 -15.73 -17.30 0.75
C ARG A 146 -14.43 -16.66 0.24
N CYS A 147 -14.29 -16.57 -1.09
CA CYS A 147 -13.16 -15.89 -1.72
C CYS A 147 -13.67 -14.70 -2.52
N MET A 148 -13.01 -13.56 -2.42
CA MET A 148 -13.37 -12.36 -3.18
C MET A 148 -12.15 -11.76 -3.86
N LEU A 149 -12.38 -11.01 -4.95
CA LEU A 149 -11.33 -10.39 -5.74
C LEU A 149 -11.06 -8.98 -5.23
N VAL A 150 -9.79 -8.65 -5.04
CA VAL A 150 -9.34 -7.33 -4.60
C VAL A 150 -8.09 -6.89 -5.37
N THR A 151 -7.82 -5.61 -5.41
CA THR A 151 -6.60 -5.08 -6.05
C THR A 151 -5.51 -4.75 -5.05
N ASP A 152 -5.89 -4.32 -3.85
CA ASP A 152 -4.96 -3.70 -2.93
C ASP A 152 -4.29 -2.47 -3.60
N ASP A 153 -3.01 -2.18 -3.37
CA ASP A 153 -2.29 -1.06 -3.97
C ASP A 153 -2.17 -1.21 -5.49
N LYS A 154 -2.72 -0.24 -6.22
CA LYS A 154 -2.69 -0.24 -7.68
C LYS A 154 -2.41 1.15 -8.25
N HIS A 155 -1.41 1.26 -9.13
CA HIS A 155 -1.07 2.51 -9.79
C HIS A 155 -2.20 2.99 -10.74
N PRO A 156 -2.35 4.31 -10.92
CA PRO A 156 -3.33 4.86 -11.86
C PRO A 156 -3.19 4.31 -13.28
N GLY A 157 -1.99 4.08 -13.76
CA GLY A 157 -1.74 3.52 -15.09
C GLY A 157 -2.26 2.11 -15.26
N ASP A 158 -2.12 1.26 -14.26
CA ASP A 158 -2.66 -0.09 -14.29
C ASP A 158 -4.20 -0.08 -14.35
N LEU A 159 -4.82 0.90 -13.66
CA LEU A 159 -6.26 1.09 -13.72
C LEU A 159 -6.72 1.57 -15.11
N LEU A 160 -5.99 2.52 -15.70
CA LEU A 160 -6.30 3.09 -17.02
C LEU A 160 -6.10 2.08 -18.16
N GLN A 161 -5.04 1.29 -18.11
CA GLN A 161 -4.66 0.36 -19.18
C GLN A 161 -5.28 -1.01 -19.01
N GLY A 162 -5.23 -1.56 -17.81
CA GLY A 162 -5.68 -2.93 -17.52
C GLY A 162 -7.12 -3.02 -17.06
N GLY A 163 -7.57 -2.06 -16.28
CA GLY A 163 -8.84 -2.09 -15.55
C GLY A 163 -8.66 -2.43 -14.06
N HIS A 164 -9.77 -2.65 -13.39
CA HIS A 164 -9.85 -2.89 -11.94
C HIS A 164 -10.26 -4.35 -11.65
N ILE A 165 -11.40 -4.57 -11.02
CA ILE A 165 -11.92 -5.93 -10.76
C ILE A 165 -12.27 -6.66 -12.06
N ASP A 166 -12.71 -5.94 -13.10
CA ASP A 166 -12.96 -6.49 -14.44
C ASP A 166 -11.68 -7.11 -15.05
N TYR A 167 -10.50 -6.51 -14.82
CA TYR A 167 -9.21 -7.09 -15.22
C TYR A 167 -8.96 -8.43 -14.53
N ILE A 168 -9.21 -8.51 -13.21
CA ILE A 168 -9.00 -9.76 -12.45
C ILE A 168 -9.95 -10.84 -12.91
N ILE A 169 -11.21 -10.49 -13.20
CA ILE A 169 -12.20 -11.40 -13.76
C ILE A 169 -11.74 -11.94 -15.12
N ARG A 170 -11.30 -11.07 -16.05
CA ARG A 170 -10.76 -11.48 -17.35
C ARG A 170 -9.57 -12.44 -17.21
N LYS A 171 -8.65 -12.11 -16.31
CA LYS A 171 -7.48 -12.94 -16.03
C LYS A 171 -7.86 -14.32 -15.49
N ALA A 172 -8.86 -14.39 -14.61
CA ALA A 172 -9.38 -15.64 -14.08
C ALA A 172 -10.05 -16.50 -15.18
N ILE A 173 -10.88 -15.89 -16.03
CA ILE A 173 -11.54 -16.57 -17.15
C ILE A 173 -10.48 -17.12 -18.14
N ALA A 174 -9.48 -16.31 -18.48
CA ALA A 174 -8.37 -16.73 -19.34
C ALA A 174 -7.56 -17.92 -18.75
N ALA A 175 -7.51 -18.03 -17.42
CA ALA A 175 -6.93 -19.16 -16.71
C ALA A 175 -7.86 -20.39 -16.61
N GLY A 176 -9.05 -20.36 -17.23
CA GLY A 176 -9.99 -21.48 -17.29
C GLY A 176 -11.03 -21.49 -16.15
N VAL A 177 -11.15 -20.43 -15.37
CA VAL A 177 -12.19 -20.31 -14.34
C VAL A 177 -13.56 -20.08 -15.01
N ASP A 178 -14.60 -20.71 -14.49
CA ASP A 178 -15.99 -20.44 -14.91
C ASP A 178 -16.31 -18.95 -14.75
N PRO A 179 -16.76 -18.25 -15.81
CA PRO A 179 -17.07 -16.82 -15.75
C PRO A 179 -18.05 -16.44 -14.65
N VAL A 180 -19.04 -17.28 -14.38
CA VAL A 180 -20.04 -17.02 -13.32
C VAL A 180 -19.41 -17.07 -11.94
N VAL A 181 -18.46 -18.00 -11.72
CA VAL A 181 -17.70 -18.07 -10.47
C VAL A 181 -16.85 -16.81 -10.30
N ALA A 182 -16.09 -16.42 -11.32
CA ALA A 182 -15.24 -15.22 -11.26
C ALA A 182 -16.08 -13.95 -11.00
N VAL A 183 -17.22 -13.79 -11.66
CA VAL A 183 -18.16 -12.67 -11.45
C VAL A 183 -18.71 -12.66 -10.02
N ARG A 184 -19.12 -13.81 -9.49
CA ARG A 184 -19.62 -13.91 -8.10
C ARG A 184 -18.57 -13.49 -7.09
N MET A 185 -17.31 -13.88 -7.28
CA MET A 185 -16.19 -13.48 -6.42
C MET A 185 -15.89 -11.98 -6.48
N GLY A 186 -16.23 -11.30 -7.58
CA GLY A 186 -16.10 -9.84 -7.74
C GLY A 186 -17.35 -9.04 -7.38
N THR A 187 -18.50 -9.67 -7.10
CA THR A 187 -19.79 -9.00 -6.92
C THR A 187 -20.54 -9.46 -5.67
N LEU A 188 -21.18 -10.62 -5.72
CA LEU A 188 -22.04 -11.11 -4.65
C LEU A 188 -21.26 -11.40 -3.36
N VAL A 189 -20.12 -12.07 -3.46
CA VAL A 189 -19.34 -12.47 -2.28
C VAL A 189 -18.85 -11.26 -1.48
N PRO A 190 -18.23 -10.20 -2.07
CA PRO A 190 -17.88 -9.00 -1.32
C PRO A 190 -19.10 -8.29 -0.75
N CYS A 191 -20.23 -8.21 -1.46
CA CYS A 191 -21.45 -7.62 -0.92
C CYS A 191 -21.97 -8.38 0.31
N GLN A 192 -21.94 -9.71 0.29
CA GLN A 192 -22.31 -10.53 1.45
C GLN A 192 -21.33 -10.34 2.62
N TYR A 193 -20.03 -10.31 2.35
CA TYR A 193 -19.03 -10.09 3.37
C TYR A 193 -19.20 -8.74 4.06
N PHE A 194 -19.32 -7.66 3.31
CA PHE A 194 -19.46 -6.30 3.85
C PHE A 194 -20.90 -5.96 4.30
N GLY A 195 -21.84 -6.88 4.22
CA GLY A 195 -23.23 -6.65 4.62
C GLY A 195 -23.99 -5.64 3.76
N LEU A 196 -23.60 -5.49 2.49
CA LEU A 196 -24.27 -4.63 1.51
C LEU A 196 -25.52 -5.30 0.99
N ALA A 197 -26.57 -5.26 1.78
CA ALA A 197 -27.86 -5.85 1.44
C ALA A 197 -28.40 -5.29 0.11
N HIS A 198 -29.05 -6.14 -0.68
CA HIS A 198 -29.65 -5.78 -1.97
C HIS A 198 -28.65 -5.29 -3.03
N SER A 199 -27.39 -5.75 -2.97
CA SER A 199 -26.33 -5.45 -3.95
C SER A 199 -25.58 -6.71 -4.36
N GLY A 200 -24.92 -6.69 -5.52
CA GLY A 200 -24.04 -7.76 -6.00
C GLY A 200 -24.74 -8.87 -6.78
N ALA A 201 -26.06 -8.77 -7.04
CA ALA A 201 -26.79 -9.73 -7.87
C ALA A 201 -27.89 -9.04 -8.67
N VAL A 202 -28.28 -9.64 -9.79
CA VAL A 202 -29.48 -9.27 -10.57
C VAL A 202 -30.65 -10.03 -10.00
N ALA A 203 -31.41 -9.40 -9.10
CA ALA A 203 -32.54 -10.03 -8.42
C ALA A 203 -33.65 -9.01 -8.08
N PRO A 204 -34.92 -9.42 -7.91
CA PRO A 204 -35.98 -8.54 -7.46
C PRO A 204 -35.64 -7.89 -6.11
N GLY A 205 -35.81 -6.56 -5.99
CA GLY A 205 -35.51 -5.78 -4.79
C GLY A 205 -34.04 -5.40 -4.63
N TYR A 206 -33.15 -5.81 -5.54
CA TYR A 206 -31.76 -5.38 -5.55
C TYR A 206 -31.58 -4.04 -6.27
N THR A 207 -30.55 -3.31 -5.87
CA THR A 207 -30.17 -2.07 -6.53
C THR A 207 -29.74 -2.37 -7.96
N ALA A 208 -30.25 -1.60 -8.92
CA ALA A 208 -29.90 -1.77 -10.34
C ALA A 208 -28.53 -1.13 -10.65
N ASP A 209 -27.48 -1.66 -10.02
CA ASP A 209 -26.08 -1.44 -10.33
C ASP A 209 -25.66 -2.59 -11.25
N LEU A 210 -25.63 -2.32 -12.56
CA LEU A 210 -25.54 -3.36 -13.57
C LEU A 210 -24.44 -3.03 -14.58
N ILE A 211 -23.83 -4.08 -15.13
CA ILE A 211 -22.99 -3.99 -16.32
C ILE A 211 -23.62 -4.78 -17.46
N VAL A 212 -23.48 -4.29 -18.67
CA VAL A 212 -23.81 -5.02 -19.91
C VAL A 212 -22.51 -5.41 -20.57
N LEU A 213 -22.37 -6.68 -20.85
CA LEU A 213 -21.20 -7.27 -21.52
C LEU A 213 -21.53 -7.62 -22.95
N SER A 214 -20.56 -7.52 -23.87
CA SER A 214 -20.70 -8.09 -25.22
C SER A 214 -20.69 -9.62 -25.21
N ASP A 215 -19.84 -10.18 -24.34
CA ASP A 215 -19.70 -11.62 -24.15
C ASP A 215 -19.11 -11.93 -22.77
N LEU A 216 -19.24 -13.18 -22.32
CA LEU A 216 -18.70 -13.62 -21.02
C LEU A 216 -17.25 -14.09 -21.10
N GLU A 217 -16.74 -14.48 -22.27
CA GLU A 217 -15.39 -15.02 -22.42
C GLU A 217 -14.33 -13.92 -22.37
N GLN A 218 -14.56 -12.83 -23.13
CA GLN A 218 -13.69 -11.66 -23.13
C GLN A 218 -14.01 -10.68 -22.00
N PHE A 219 -15.19 -10.81 -21.40
CA PHE A 219 -15.68 -9.95 -20.34
C PHE A 219 -15.56 -8.45 -20.68
N THR A 220 -15.96 -8.08 -21.89
CA THR A 220 -15.89 -6.70 -22.38
C THR A 220 -17.11 -5.93 -21.90
N VAL A 221 -16.87 -4.90 -21.07
CA VAL A 221 -17.96 -4.06 -20.53
C VAL A 221 -18.35 -3.00 -21.54
N GLU A 222 -19.60 -3.05 -22.02
CA GLU A 222 -20.15 -2.09 -22.96
C GLU A 222 -20.89 -0.93 -22.27
N GLN A 223 -21.67 -1.24 -21.23
CA GLN A 223 -22.47 -0.26 -20.52
C GLN A 223 -22.41 -0.50 -19.01
N VAL A 224 -22.45 0.61 -18.25
CA VAL A 224 -22.54 0.58 -16.78
C VAL A 224 -23.74 1.39 -16.33
N TYR A 225 -24.59 0.75 -15.55
CA TYR A 225 -25.74 1.37 -14.91
C TYR A 225 -25.52 1.52 -13.41
N LYS A 226 -25.86 2.66 -12.87
CA LYS A 226 -25.85 2.96 -11.44
C LYS A 226 -27.24 3.41 -10.99
N ASN A 227 -27.84 2.69 -10.03
CA ASN A 227 -29.22 2.93 -9.62
C ASN A 227 -30.20 2.99 -10.81
N GLY A 228 -30.04 2.11 -11.79
CA GLY A 228 -30.84 2.05 -12.99
C GLY A 228 -30.59 3.14 -14.04
N LYS A 229 -29.61 4.02 -13.83
CA LYS A 229 -29.23 5.06 -14.79
C LYS A 229 -27.94 4.69 -15.51
N LEU A 230 -27.91 4.82 -16.83
CA LEU A 230 -26.71 4.64 -17.63
C LEU A 230 -25.68 5.74 -17.25
N VAL A 231 -24.51 5.34 -16.75
CA VAL A 231 -23.47 6.26 -16.27
C VAL A 231 -22.18 6.19 -17.09
N ALA A 232 -21.90 5.04 -17.73
CA ALA A 232 -20.75 4.90 -18.62
C ALA A 232 -21.10 3.98 -19.80
N GLN A 233 -20.46 4.21 -20.94
CA GLN A 233 -20.60 3.42 -22.15
C GLN A 233 -19.28 3.39 -22.91
N GLN A 234 -18.91 2.20 -23.43
CA GLN A 234 -17.69 2.01 -24.22
C GLN A 234 -16.43 2.59 -23.54
N GLY A 235 -16.27 2.32 -22.24
CA GLY A 235 -15.13 2.78 -21.46
C GLY A 235 -15.13 4.27 -21.10
N ARG A 236 -16.20 5.01 -21.38
CA ARG A 236 -16.28 6.45 -21.10
C ARG A 236 -17.43 6.80 -20.18
N MET A 237 -17.14 7.63 -19.16
CA MET A 237 -18.16 8.23 -18.31
C MET A 237 -19.01 9.21 -19.12
N LEU A 238 -20.34 9.10 -19.02
CA LEU A 238 -21.27 10.02 -19.72
C LEU A 238 -21.35 11.38 -19.01
N HIS A 239 -21.29 11.35 -17.68
CA HIS A 239 -21.38 12.54 -16.84
C HIS A 239 -20.29 12.49 -15.76
N PRO A 240 -19.02 12.88 -16.10
CA PRO A 240 -17.96 12.95 -15.12
C PRO A 240 -18.33 13.94 -14.01
N ALA A 241 -18.18 13.53 -12.76
CA ALA A 241 -18.42 14.43 -11.64
C ALA A 241 -17.36 15.52 -11.58
N ALA A 242 -17.77 16.79 -11.55
CA ALA A 242 -16.87 17.87 -11.20
C ALA A 242 -16.54 17.77 -9.69
N LEU A 243 -15.34 17.31 -9.38
CA LEU A 243 -14.87 17.23 -8.00
C LEU A 243 -14.42 18.63 -7.56
N THR A 244 -15.29 19.33 -6.85
CA THR A 244 -14.92 20.59 -6.18
C THR A 244 -14.58 20.30 -4.73
N VAL A 245 -13.30 20.47 -4.37
CA VAL A 245 -12.86 20.37 -2.97
C VAL A 245 -12.73 21.77 -2.40
N ASP A 246 -13.43 22.07 -1.33
CA ASP A 246 -13.20 23.28 -0.54
C ASP A 246 -11.84 23.13 0.18
N LYS A 247 -10.79 23.67 -0.44
CA LYS A 247 -9.43 23.62 0.11
C LYS A 247 -9.31 24.32 1.45
N ALA A 248 -10.12 25.36 1.71
CA ALA A 248 -10.09 26.07 2.99
C ALA A 248 -10.61 25.19 4.13
N ARG A 249 -11.70 24.46 3.90
CA ARG A 249 -12.25 23.48 4.87
C ARG A 249 -11.28 22.34 5.18
N PHE A 250 -10.47 21.95 4.21
CA PHE A 250 -9.51 20.84 4.34
C PHE A 250 -8.05 21.30 4.31
N ALA A 251 -7.77 22.53 4.76
CA ALA A 251 -6.44 23.14 4.69
C ALA A 251 -5.33 22.23 5.27
N ARG A 252 -5.60 21.53 6.38
CA ARG A 252 -4.65 20.59 7.00
C ARG A 252 -4.20 19.45 6.08
N VAL A 253 -5.05 19.05 5.14
CA VAL A 253 -4.72 17.97 4.18
C VAL A 253 -3.75 18.48 3.11
N PHE A 254 -3.85 19.77 2.75
CA PHE A 254 -2.96 20.42 1.78
C PHE A 254 -1.71 21.02 2.42
N ASP A 255 -1.65 21.07 3.75
CA ASP A 255 -0.51 21.60 4.51
C ASP A 255 -0.08 20.61 5.60
N SER A 256 0.07 19.35 5.21
CA SER A 256 0.43 18.23 6.09
C SER A 256 1.93 17.90 6.07
N PHE A 257 2.71 18.56 5.21
CA PHE A 257 4.14 18.31 5.06
C PHE A 257 4.93 19.30 5.96
N ASN A 258 5.32 18.83 7.15
CA ASN A 258 5.88 19.67 8.20
C ASN A 258 7.26 19.17 8.63
N MET A 259 8.30 19.54 7.88
CA MET A 259 9.70 19.24 8.18
C MET A 259 10.61 20.39 7.76
N ASP A 260 11.77 20.47 8.38
CA ASP A 260 12.82 21.42 8.00
C ASP A 260 13.53 21.00 6.72
N GLU A 261 14.36 21.89 6.18
CA GLU A 261 15.19 21.59 5.02
C GLU A 261 16.20 20.49 5.34
N ILE A 262 16.31 19.52 4.45
CA ILE A 262 17.28 18.44 4.60
C ILE A 262 18.67 18.99 4.32
N THR A 263 19.61 18.67 5.21
CA THR A 263 21.02 19.05 5.10
C THR A 263 21.92 17.81 4.98
N PRO A 264 23.13 17.94 4.42
CA PRO A 264 24.08 16.83 4.31
C PRO A 264 24.46 16.21 5.67
N GLU A 265 24.44 17.00 6.74
CA GLU A 265 24.78 16.55 8.10
C GLU A 265 23.80 15.50 8.61
N GLN A 266 22.53 15.60 8.25
CA GLN A 266 21.49 14.63 8.63
C GLN A 266 21.68 13.27 7.96
N LEU A 267 22.46 13.20 6.88
CA LEU A 267 22.79 11.95 6.17
C LEU A 267 24.08 11.30 6.69
N GLN A 268 24.74 11.88 7.69
CA GLN A 268 26.00 11.33 8.22
C GLN A 268 25.73 10.12 9.12
N LEU A 269 26.14 8.94 8.67
CA LEU A 269 26.14 7.73 9.47
C LEU A 269 27.26 7.76 10.50
N LYS A 270 26.92 7.49 11.77
CA LYS A 270 27.93 7.23 12.79
C LYS A 270 28.56 5.87 12.51
N GLN A 271 29.81 5.88 12.08
CA GLN A 271 30.56 4.64 11.87
C GLN A 271 30.99 4.09 13.24
N THR A 272 30.27 3.07 13.72
CA THR A 272 30.51 2.40 14.99
C THR A 272 31.26 1.07 14.85
N GLY A 273 31.53 0.66 13.60
CA GLY A 273 32.19 -0.61 13.30
C GLY A 273 32.70 -0.71 11.87
N THR A 274 33.04 -1.92 11.47
CA THR A 274 33.63 -2.23 10.16
C THR A 274 32.68 -3.01 9.22
N ARG A 275 31.47 -3.30 9.67
CA ARG A 275 30.47 -4.05 8.92
C ARG A 275 29.18 -3.25 8.83
N GLN A 276 28.48 -3.40 7.74
CA GLN A 276 27.17 -2.77 7.53
C GLN A 276 26.09 -3.81 7.27
N ARG A 277 24.88 -3.50 7.77
CA ARG A 277 23.65 -4.28 7.57
C ARG A 277 22.90 -3.69 6.40
N VAL A 278 22.58 -4.53 5.41
CA VAL A 278 21.88 -4.15 4.17
C VAL A 278 20.52 -4.82 4.12
N ILE A 279 19.49 -4.02 3.90
CA ILE A 279 18.13 -4.47 3.63
C ILE A 279 18.07 -4.86 2.17
N CYS A 280 18.05 -6.16 1.84
CA CYS A 280 18.05 -6.64 0.47
C CYS A 280 16.62 -6.89 -0.01
N LEU A 281 16.27 -6.25 -1.13
CA LEU A 281 15.00 -6.44 -1.83
C LEU A 281 14.97 -7.79 -2.52
N THR A 282 13.77 -8.37 -2.59
CA THR A 282 13.46 -9.57 -3.37
C THR A 282 12.55 -9.18 -4.53
N PRO A 283 12.91 -9.48 -5.78
CA PRO A 283 12.05 -9.18 -6.92
C PRO A 283 10.65 -9.78 -6.76
N HIS A 284 9.63 -9.03 -7.17
CA HIS A 284 8.21 -9.42 -7.12
C HIS A 284 7.68 -9.81 -5.72
N ALA A 285 8.39 -9.46 -4.64
CA ALA A 285 7.99 -9.76 -3.28
C ALA A 285 8.14 -8.55 -2.37
N LEU A 286 7.29 -8.47 -1.35
CA LEU A 286 7.39 -7.45 -0.31
C LEU A 286 8.39 -7.83 0.79
N LEU A 287 8.75 -9.11 0.88
CA LEU A 287 9.74 -9.62 1.83
C LEU A 287 11.15 -9.08 1.53
N THR A 288 11.89 -8.80 2.58
CA THR A 288 13.31 -8.46 2.47
C THR A 288 14.18 -9.52 3.11
N THR A 289 15.47 -9.50 2.79
CA THR A 289 16.47 -10.34 3.45
C THR A 289 17.58 -9.48 4.03
N GLU A 290 18.33 -10.03 4.98
CA GLU A 290 19.50 -9.38 5.57
C GLU A 290 20.77 -9.83 4.85
N LYS A 291 21.62 -8.87 4.48
CA LYS A 291 23.00 -9.13 4.04
C LYS A 291 23.95 -8.30 4.91
N ILE A 292 25.00 -8.92 5.42
CA ILE A 292 26.05 -8.24 6.18
C ILE A 292 27.31 -8.21 5.31
N VAL A 293 27.83 -7.01 5.05
CA VAL A 293 29.04 -6.81 4.23
C VAL A 293 30.02 -5.89 4.96
N PRO A 294 31.32 -5.85 4.57
CA PRO A 294 32.25 -4.84 5.06
C PRO A 294 31.72 -3.42 4.75
N PHE A 295 31.89 -2.51 5.70
CA PHE A 295 31.61 -1.10 5.44
C PHE A 295 32.65 -0.56 4.47
N CYS A 296 32.21 0.08 3.40
CA CYS A 296 33.09 0.55 2.32
C CYS A 296 32.96 2.06 2.11
N GLN A 297 33.94 2.64 1.46
CA GLN A 297 33.89 4.02 0.99
C GLN A 297 34.55 4.09 -0.39
N HIS A 298 33.79 4.52 -1.38
CA HIS A 298 34.24 4.66 -2.76
C HIS A 298 34.24 6.14 -3.17
N PRO A 299 35.14 6.57 -4.04
CA PRO A 299 35.13 7.95 -4.56
C PRO A 299 33.82 8.27 -5.28
N GLY A 300 33.25 9.44 -5.00
CA GLY A 300 32.01 9.92 -5.65
C GLY A 300 30.71 9.30 -5.15
N THR A 301 30.77 8.40 -4.16
CA THR A 301 29.57 7.84 -3.54
C THR A 301 29.49 8.20 -2.04
N ALA A 302 28.29 8.08 -1.47
CA ALA A 302 28.10 8.21 -0.03
C ALA A 302 28.79 7.03 0.72
N PRO A 303 29.22 7.24 1.99
CA PRO A 303 29.77 6.16 2.79
C PRO A 303 28.84 4.95 2.90
N GLY A 304 29.37 3.74 2.72
CA GLY A 304 28.64 2.48 2.73
C GLY A 304 27.96 2.11 1.41
N VAL A 305 27.98 2.98 0.41
CA VAL A 305 27.44 2.70 -0.93
C VAL A 305 28.43 1.88 -1.74
N ASP A 306 27.95 0.81 -2.33
CA ASP A 306 28.67 -0.05 -3.28
C ASP A 306 27.77 -0.35 -4.48
N VAL A 307 27.90 0.45 -5.52
CA VAL A 307 27.08 0.34 -6.74
C VAL A 307 27.32 -1.00 -7.45
N ALA A 308 28.57 -1.52 -7.40
CA ALA A 308 28.90 -2.82 -8.01
C ALA A 308 28.16 -3.98 -7.32
N GLN A 309 27.94 -3.88 -6.01
CA GLN A 309 27.12 -4.83 -5.26
C GLN A 309 25.63 -4.44 -5.19
N LYS A 310 25.20 -3.42 -5.94
CA LYS A 310 23.82 -2.87 -5.95
C LYS A 310 23.38 -2.38 -4.57
N ILE A 311 24.30 -1.80 -3.78
CA ILE A 311 24.01 -1.24 -2.45
C ILE A 311 23.97 0.27 -2.55
N VAL A 312 22.85 0.87 -2.16
CA VAL A 312 22.65 2.31 -2.06
C VAL A 312 22.37 2.72 -0.61
N LYS A 313 22.57 3.99 -0.30
CA LYS A 313 22.20 4.57 0.98
C LYS A 313 20.68 4.77 1.03
N LEU A 314 20.09 4.59 2.21
CA LEU A 314 18.67 4.76 2.48
C LEU A 314 18.48 5.66 3.68
N ALA A 315 17.55 6.61 3.60
CA ALA A 315 17.18 7.51 4.68
C ALA A 315 15.66 7.63 4.79
N VAL A 316 15.13 7.71 6.01
CA VAL A 316 13.72 8.01 6.29
C VAL A 316 13.68 9.21 7.25
N PHE A 317 13.09 10.31 6.78
CA PHE A 317 12.95 11.56 7.51
C PHE A 317 11.52 11.70 8.05
N GLU A 318 11.38 12.05 9.32
CA GLU A 318 10.08 12.44 9.88
C GLU A 318 9.59 13.74 9.21
N ARG A 319 8.33 13.74 8.74
CA ARG A 319 7.76 14.88 8.00
C ARG A 319 6.45 15.44 8.56
N HIS A 320 6.00 14.97 9.69
CA HIS A 320 4.69 15.32 10.24
C HIS A 320 4.77 16.31 11.39
N HIS A 321 5.73 16.12 12.29
CA HIS A 321 5.82 16.83 13.57
C HIS A 321 7.06 17.70 13.71
N ARG A 322 7.94 17.71 12.70
CA ARG A 322 9.21 18.44 12.72
C ARG A 322 10.10 17.98 13.89
N SER A 323 10.07 16.67 14.19
CA SER A 323 10.87 16.08 15.27
C SER A 323 12.37 16.09 14.96
N GLY A 324 12.74 16.14 13.67
CA GLY A 324 14.11 16.04 13.22
C GLY A 324 14.64 14.61 13.23
N HIS A 325 13.83 13.60 13.52
CA HIS A 325 14.25 12.20 13.49
C HIS A 325 14.57 11.75 12.06
N VAL A 326 15.72 11.08 11.93
CA VAL A 326 16.19 10.52 10.66
C VAL A 326 16.77 9.13 10.90
N GLY A 327 16.14 8.13 10.29
CA GLY A 327 16.70 6.78 10.23
C GLY A 327 17.59 6.61 9.01
N LEU A 328 18.77 6.03 9.19
CA LEU A 328 19.74 5.79 8.13
C LEU A 328 20.08 4.30 8.03
N GLY A 329 20.25 3.82 6.80
CA GLY A 329 20.57 2.43 6.50
C GLY A 329 21.05 2.23 5.08
N PHE A 330 21.02 0.98 4.63
CA PHE A 330 21.45 0.58 3.30
C PHE A 330 20.43 -0.32 2.65
N LEU A 331 20.18 -0.09 1.35
CA LEU A 331 19.26 -0.85 0.52
C LEU A 331 20.03 -1.62 -0.55
N GLY A 332 19.88 -2.92 -0.55
CA GLY A 332 20.49 -3.83 -1.54
C GLY A 332 19.49 -4.23 -2.62
N ASN A 333 20.01 -4.55 -3.81
CA ASN A 333 19.26 -5.00 -4.98
C ASN A 333 18.31 -3.96 -5.60
N TYR A 334 18.38 -2.69 -5.18
CA TYR A 334 17.56 -1.62 -5.76
C TYR A 334 18.00 -1.29 -7.19
N GLY A 335 19.29 -1.40 -7.48
CA GLY A 335 19.86 -1.30 -8.83
C GLY A 335 20.27 0.11 -9.27
N LEU A 336 19.92 1.17 -8.54
CA LEU A 336 20.28 2.55 -8.90
C LEU A 336 21.79 2.70 -8.97
N GLN A 337 22.31 3.15 -10.12
CA GLN A 337 23.74 3.31 -10.38
C GLN A 337 24.26 4.71 -10.09
N CYS A 338 23.42 5.73 -10.18
CA CYS A 338 23.76 7.12 -9.89
C CYS A 338 22.51 7.94 -9.54
N GLY A 339 22.68 9.02 -8.79
CA GLY A 339 21.59 9.91 -8.38
C GLY A 339 20.87 9.45 -7.12
N ALA A 340 19.68 10.02 -6.89
CA ALA A 340 18.85 9.71 -5.74
C ALA A 340 17.33 9.82 -6.05
N VAL A 341 16.56 8.95 -5.43
CA VAL A 341 15.10 8.87 -5.51
C VAL A 341 14.51 9.26 -4.17
N ALA A 342 13.46 10.07 -4.17
CA ALA A 342 12.70 10.42 -2.97
C ALA A 342 11.21 10.16 -3.16
N SER A 343 10.55 9.73 -2.10
CA SER A 343 9.10 9.47 -2.06
C SER A 343 8.51 9.85 -0.71
N SER A 344 7.37 10.53 -0.70
CA SER A 344 6.55 10.72 0.51
C SER A 344 5.50 9.62 0.69
N ILE A 345 5.44 8.64 -0.21
CA ILE A 345 4.67 7.42 -0.05
C ILE A 345 5.61 6.38 0.56
N ALA A 346 5.40 6.08 1.84
CA ALA A 346 6.22 5.14 2.62
C ALA A 346 5.34 4.52 3.70
N HIS A 347 4.83 3.32 3.43
CA HIS A 347 3.82 2.64 4.27
C HIS A 347 4.30 2.41 5.70
N ASP A 348 3.39 2.55 6.70
CA ASP A 348 2.09 3.25 6.62
C ASP A 348 2.19 4.65 7.19
N SER A 349 3.32 4.98 7.80
CA SER A 349 3.57 6.27 8.46
C SER A 349 3.76 7.40 7.46
N HIS A 350 4.05 7.06 6.20
CA HIS A 350 4.26 7.99 5.09
C HIS A 350 5.23 9.12 5.43
N ASN A 351 6.35 8.76 6.09
CA ASN A 351 7.50 9.60 6.24
C ASN A 351 8.25 9.76 4.91
N LEU A 352 9.13 10.74 4.78
CA LEU A 352 9.88 10.95 3.55
C LEU A 352 11.02 9.94 3.44
N ILE A 353 10.94 9.02 2.47
CA ILE A 353 12.00 8.04 2.19
C ILE A 353 12.86 8.50 1.01
N VAL A 354 14.18 8.35 1.15
CA VAL A 354 15.17 8.74 0.13
C VAL A 354 16.20 7.65 -0.02
N ALA A 355 16.41 7.17 -1.26
CA ALA A 355 17.45 6.21 -1.61
C ALA A 355 18.40 6.82 -2.63
N GLY A 356 19.71 6.69 -2.44
CA GLY A 356 20.65 7.30 -3.37
C GLY A 356 22.10 6.81 -3.27
N THR A 357 22.86 7.19 -4.28
CA THR A 357 24.28 6.83 -4.38
C THR A 357 25.21 7.87 -3.78
N ASN A 358 24.76 9.13 -3.63
CA ASN A 358 25.51 10.22 -3.03
C ASN A 358 24.61 11.15 -2.24
N ASP A 359 25.16 11.80 -1.22
CA ASP A 359 24.41 12.64 -0.29
C ASP A 359 23.86 13.91 -0.94
N ALA A 360 24.56 14.50 -1.92
CA ALA A 360 24.15 15.74 -2.57
C ALA A 360 22.84 15.54 -3.35
N ASP A 361 22.73 14.47 -4.16
CA ASP A 361 21.51 14.15 -4.89
C ASP A 361 20.39 13.70 -3.94
N MET A 362 20.73 13.02 -2.81
CA MET A 362 19.74 12.66 -1.79
C MET A 362 19.11 13.90 -1.14
N VAL A 363 19.93 14.89 -0.79
CA VAL A 363 19.47 16.20 -0.26
C VAL A 363 18.58 16.89 -1.30
N LEU A 364 18.99 16.92 -2.56
CA LEU A 364 18.25 17.58 -3.63
C LEU A 364 16.89 16.90 -3.87
N ALA A 365 16.87 15.57 -4.00
CA ALA A 365 15.63 14.81 -4.23
C ALA A 365 14.65 14.97 -3.06
N GLY A 366 15.13 14.83 -1.81
CA GLY A 366 14.32 15.00 -0.61
C GLY A 366 13.75 16.41 -0.46
N ASN A 367 14.57 17.45 -0.69
CA ASN A 367 14.11 18.84 -0.64
C ASN A 367 13.16 19.20 -1.78
N THR A 368 13.26 18.55 -2.93
CA THR A 368 12.29 18.69 -4.02
C THR A 368 10.90 18.20 -3.58
N VAL A 369 10.83 16.99 -2.98
CA VAL A 369 9.57 16.46 -2.44
C VAL A 369 9.03 17.34 -1.30
N ARG A 370 9.91 17.82 -0.41
CA ARG A 370 9.52 18.75 0.66
C ARG A 370 8.92 20.05 0.10
N LYS A 371 9.55 20.66 -0.89
CA LYS A 371 9.09 21.90 -1.54
C LYS A 371 7.72 21.72 -2.20
N ASN A 372 7.49 20.57 -2.79
CA ASN A 372 6.21 20.18 -3.41
C ASN A 372 5.13 19.79 -2.40
N LYS A 373 5.44 19.79 -1.08
CA LYS A 373 4.54 19.30 -0.02
C LYS A 373 4.12 17.84 -0.20
N GLY A 374 5.03 17.04 -0.75
CA GLY A 374 4.87 15.62 -1.03
C GLY A 374 5.02 15.26 -2.50
N GLY A 375 5.22 14.00 -2.77
CA GLY A 375 5.37 13.45 -4.10
C GLY A 375 6.57 12.54 -4.27
N LEU A 376 6.96 12.40 -5.53
CA LEU A 376 8.09 11.61 -5.99
C LEU A 376 9.10 12.52 -6.68
N ALA A 377 10.39 12.24 -6.55
CA ALA A 377 11.43 12.98 -7.25
C ALA A 377 12.61 12.07 -7.60
N PHE A 378 13.26 12.36 -8.72
CA PHE A 378 14.55 11.81 -9.09
C PHE A 378 15.55 12.95 -9.34
N ALA A 379 16.67 12.94 -8.64
CA ALA A 379 17.78 13.89 -8.78
C ALA A 379 19.03 13.18 -9.25
N LEU A 380 19.78 13.82 -10.13
CA LEU A 380 21.02 13.30 -10.72
C LEU A 380 22.00 14.43 -11.00
N ASN A 381 23.22 14.28 -10.51
CA ASN A 381 24.32 15.25 -10.73
C ASN A 381 23.95 16.69 -10.38
N GLY A 382 23.22 16.89 -9.28
CA GLY A 382 22.81 18.21 -8.79
C GLY A 382 21.63 18.82 -9.57
N GLN A 383 20.91 18.04 -10.37
CA GLN A 383 19.71 18.48 -11.10
C GLN A 383 18.53 17.56 -10.82
N VAL A 384 17.35 18.15 -10.75
CA VAL A 384 16.08 17.37 -10.70
C VAL A 384 15.76 16.90 -12.11
N VAL A 385 15.80 15.58 -12.33
CA VAL A 385 15.51 14.95 -13.63
C VAL A 385 14.01 14.85 -13.85
N GLY A 386 13.25 14.61 -12.78
CA GLY A 386 11.79 14.54 -12.84
C GLY A 386 11.17 14.56 -11.46
N GLU A 387 9.91 14.98 -11.40
CA GLU A 387 9.12 15.06 -10.19
C GLU A 387 7.63 14.83 -10.45
N LEU A 388 6.94 14.27 -9.46
CA LEU A 388 5.48 14.14 -9.43
C LEU A 388 4.98 14.69 -8.09
N PRO A 389 4.47 15.93 -8.05
CA PRO A 389 3.89 16.49 -6.82
C PRO A 389 2.61 15.76 -6.40
N LEU A 390 2.52 15.41 -5.11
CA LEU A 390 1.35 14.80 -4.48
C LEU A 390 0.91 15.68 -3.30
N THR A 391 0.21 16.75 -3.61
CA THR A 391 -0.07 17.85 -2.67
C THR A 391 -1.15 17.55 -1.65
N VAL A 392 -1.93 16.49 -1.83
CA VAL A 392 -3.01 16.10 -0.92
C VAL A 392 -2.46 15.11 0.09
N ALA A 393 -2.25 15.54 1.32
CA ALA A 393 -1.64 14.79 2.42
C ALA A 393 -0.20 14.31 2.13
N GLY A 394 0.44 14.80 1.06
CA GLY A 394 1.72 14.27 0.59
C GLY A 394 1.59 12.92 -0.15
N LEU A 395 0.37 12.49 -0.52
CA LEU A 395 0.09 11.14 -1.00
C LEU A 395 -0.72 11.11 -2.30
N MET A 396 -1.55 12.12 -2.56
CA MET A 396 -2.47 12.13 -3.69
C MET A 396 -2.34 13.43 -4.48
N SER A 397 -2.62 13.36 -5.79
CA SER A 397 -2.66 14.50 -6.70
C SER A 397 -4.08 15.08 -6.81
N THR A 398 -4.14 16.36 -7.22
CA THR A 398 -5.37 17.00 -7.72
C THR A 398 -5.44 17.00 -9.24
N GLU A 399 -4.43 16.45 -9.91
CA GLU A 399 -4.40 16.29 -11.36
C GLU A 399 -5.22 15.06 -11.80
N SER A 400 -5.46 14.93 -13.11
CA SER A 400 -6.13 13.74 -13.64
C SER A 400 -5.24 12.50 -13.54
N ALA A 401 -5.85 11.32 -13.56
CA ALA A 401 -5.12 10.05 -13.51
C ALA A 401 -4.15 9.92 -14.70
N GLU A 402 -4.54 10.40 -15.88
CA GLU A 402 -3.72 10.41 -17.09
C GLU A 402 -2.46 11.26 -16.91
N THR A 403 -2.60 12.47 -16.35
CA THR A 403 -1.47 13.37 -16.08
C THR A 403 -0.52 12.78 -15.02
N VAL A 404 -1.08 12.18 -13.97
CA VAL A 404 -0.28 11.49 -12.94
C VAL A 404 0.49 10.33 -13.55
N GLU A 405 -0.17 9.53 -14.39
CA GLU A 405 0.45 8.39 -15.07
C GLU A 405 1.56 8.82 -16.02
N GLU A 406 1.35 9.85 -16.83
CA GLU A 406 2.37 10.39 -17.75
C GLU A 406 3.65 10.78 -16.99
N LYS A 407 3.52 11.52 -15.88
CA LYS A 407 4.65 11.93 -15.03
C LYS A 407 5.32 10.73 -14.35
N LEU A 408 4.52 9.78 -13.87
CA LEU A 408 5.04 8.57 -13.23
C LEU A 408 5.82 7.70 -14.21
N GLN A 409 5.33 7.52 -15.43
CA GLN A 409 6.03 6.74 -16.47
C GLN A 409 7.32 7.44 -16.92
N ALA A 410 7.33 8.76 -17.03
CA ALA A 410 8.55 9.52 -17.33
C ALA A 410 9.62 9.31 -16.23
N LEU A 411 9.22 9.35 -14.96
CA LEU A 411 10.12 9.05 -13.83
C LEU A 411 10.64 7.61 -13.87
N LYS A 412 9.75 6.62 -14.07
CA LYS A 412 10.14 5.19 -14.16
C LYS A 412 11.11 4.95 -15.33
N ALA A 413 10.87 5.55 -16.50
CA ALA A 413 11.74 5.45 -17.66
C ALA A 413 13.14 6.04 -17.37
N ALA A 414 13.20 7.20 -16.72
CA ALA A 414 14.46 7.81 -16.31
C ALA A 414 15.22 6.92 -15.32
N LEU A 415 14.55 6.35 -14.33
CA LEU A 415 15.16 5.46 -13.33
C LEU A 415 15.64 4.14 -13.94
N LYS A 416 14.90 3.57 -14.88
CA LYS A 416 15.31 2.39 -15.66
C LYS A 416 16.61 2.67 -16.43
N ALA A 417 16.73 3.83 -17.08
CA ALA A 417 17.94 4.25 -17.77
C ALA A 417 19.16 4.38 -16.84
N HIS A 418 18.93 4.49 -15.52
CA HIS A 418 19.98 4.63 -14.50
C HIS A 418 20.09 3.41 -13.58
N GLY A 419 19.62 2.24 -14.03
CA GLY A 419 19.96 0.93 -13.45
C GLY A 419 18.89 0.24 -12.65
N ILE A 420 17.72 0.86 -12.38
CA ILE A 420 16.58 0.17 -11.77
C ILE A 420 16.07 -0.90 -12.74
N SER A 421 15.99 -2.16 -12.30
CA SER A 421 15.53 -3.27 -13.15
C SER A 421 14.01 -3.24 -13.35
N GLU A 422 13.52 -3.92 -14.40
CA GLU A 422 12.08 -4.08 -14.66
C GLU A 422 11.35 -4.87 -13.57
N ASP A 423 12.07 -5.73 -12.87
CA ASP A 423 11.53 -6.58 -11.80
C ASP A 423 11.27 -5.81 -10.48
N ILE A 424 11.64 -4.51 -10.44
CA ILE A 424 11.49 -3.65 -9.27
C ILE A 424 10.74 -2.38 -9.67
N ASP A 425 9.55 -2.19 -9.11
CA ASP A 425 8.90 -0.89 -9.16
C ASP A 425 9.61 0.08 -8.21
N ALA A 426 10.29 1.09 -8.78
CA ALA A 426 11.18 1.98 -8.05
C ALA A 426 10.52 2.66 -6.84
N PHE A 427 9.25 3.05 -6.96
CA PHE A 427 8.54 3.79 -5.92
C PHE A 427 7.72 2.89 -5.01
N MET A 428 6.99 1.92 -5.57
CA MET A 428 6.21 0.98 -4.77
C MET A 428 7.10 0.14 -3.86
N THR A 429 8.23 -0.33 -4.38
CA THR A 429 9.19 -1.10 -3.56
C THR A 429 9.75 -0.26 -2.41
N LEU A 430 10.12 1.02 -2.66
CA LEU A 430 10.54 1.92 -1.59
C LEU A 430 9.44 2.16 -0.56
N ALA A 431 8.20 2.27 -0.99
CA ALA A 431 7.07 2.50 -0.10
C ALA A 431 6.94 1.42 0.99
N PHE A 432 7.22 0.16 0.65
CA PHE A 432 7.14 -0.95 1.60
C PHE A 432 8.40 -1.18 2.43
N VAL A 433 9.56 -0.61 2.06
CA VAL A 433 10.79 -0.77 2.84
C VAL A 433 10.70 -0.16 4.23
N SER A 434 9.77 0.77 4.45
CA SER A 434 9.57 1.41 5.75
C SER A 434 8.52 0.74 6.64
N LEU A 435 7.77 -0.24 6.17
CA LEU A 435 6.64 -0.85 6.88
C LEU A 435 7.10 -1.93 7.90
N PRO A 436 7.10 -1.67 9.22
CA PRO A 436 7.74 -2.53 10.21
C PRO A 436 6.88 -3.73 10.65
N VAL A 437 5.96 -4.19 9.80
CA VAL A 437 5.14 -5.40 10.01
C VAL A 437 5.42 -6.51 9.00
N ILE A 438 6.19 -6.20 7.94
CA ILE A 438 6.58 -7.20 6.94
C ILE A 438 8.03 -7.63 7.18
N PRO A 439 8.33 -8.92 7.39
CA PRO A 439 9.69 -9.42 7.56
C PRO A 439 10.61 -9.13 6.35
N LYS A 440 11.94 -9.15 6.51
CA LYS A 440 12.73 -9.31 7.72
C LYS A 440 13.19 -7.98 8.32
N LEU A 441 13.82 -7.09 7.52
CA LEU A 441 14.36 -5.81 7.95
C LEU A 441 13.62 -4.65 7.27
N ARG A 442 13.37 -3.58 8.02
CA ARG A 442 12.77 -2.33 7.54
C ARG A 442 13.56 -1.13 8.04
N LEU A 443 13.36 0.02 7.40
CA LEU A 443 13.94 1.28 7.86
C LEU A 443 12.83 2.29 8.14
N ASN A 444 12.78 2.81 9.35
CA ASN A 444 11.92 3.94 9.70
C ASN A 444 12.74 5.11 10.30
N THR A 445 12.09 6.12 10.84
CA THR A 445 12.73 7.30 11.41
C THR A 445 13.65 7.00 12.60
N TYR A 446 13.45 5.88 13.29
CA TYR A 446 14.27 5.44 14.43
C TYR A 446 15.47 4.58 14.02
N GLY A 447 15.52 4.06 12.79
CA GLY A 447 16.59 3.22 12.29
C GLY A 447 16.11 1.90 11.69
N ILE A 448 17.03 0.94 11.56
CA ILE A 448 16.70 -0.39 11.00
C ILE A 448 15.92 -1.21 12.04
N VAL A 449 14.72 -1.63 11.66
CA VAL A 449 13.86 -2.53 12.45
C VAL A 449 14.12 -3.98 12.03
N ASP A 450 14.50 -4.82 12.97
CA ASP A 450 14.39 -6.27 12.84
C ASP A 450 12.95 -6.65 13.23
N VAL A 451 12.13 -6.95 12.23
CA VAL A 451 10.69 -7.17 12.42
C VAL A 451 10.42 -8.44 13.23
N ASP A 452 11.19 -9.50 13.01
CA ASP A 452 11.01 -10.76 13.75
C ASP A 452 11.40 -10.60 15.23
N ALA A 453 12.48 -9.83 15.51
CA ALA A 453 12.95 -9.59 16.85
C ALA A 453 12.25 -8.40 17.55
N GLN A 454 11.40 -7.67 16.85
CA GLN A 454 10.68 -6.48 17.33
C GLN A 454 11.61 -5.46 18.03
N ARG A 455 12.71 -5.09 17.37
CA ARG A 455 13.71 -4.15 17.90
C ARG A 455 14.46 -3.38 16.83
N ILE A 456 14.98 -2.21 17.22
CA ILE A 456 15.92 -1.44 16.39
C ILE A 456 17.30 -2.07 16.47
N VAL A 457 17.96 -2.19 15.32
CA VAL A 457 19.32 -2.73 15.18
C VAL A 457 20.25 -1.74 14.47
N PRO A 458 21.57 -1.74 14.77
CA PRO A 458 22.50 -0.80 14.15
C PRO A 458 22.70 -1.07 12.66
N ALA A 459 22.81 0.00 11.87
CA ALA A 459 23.14 -0.07 10.44
C ALA A 459 24.61 -0.40 10.20
N VAL A 460 25.50 0.13 11.05
CA VAL A 460 26.95 -0.13 11.03
C VAL A 460 27.38 -0.64 12.41
N PHE A 461 28.19 -1.70 12.45
CA PHE A 461 28.64 -2.36 13.70
C PHE A 461 29.96 -3.13 13.53
#